data_fe3b1d17538ecb383afb7f819fe12506
#
_entry.id   fe3b1d17538ecb383afb7f819fe12506
#
_cell.length_a   1.000
_cell.length_b   1.000
_cell.length_c   1.000
_cell.angle_alpha   90.00
_cell.angle_beta   90.00
_cell.angle_gamma   90.00
#
_symmetry.space_group_name_H-M   'P 1'
#
loop_
_entity.id
_entity.type
_entity.pdbx_description
1 polymer ?
#
loop_
_entity_poly.entity_id
_entity_poly.type
_entity_poly.pdbx_seq_one_letter_code
_entity_poly.pdbx_strand_id
1 'polypeptide(L)'
;MATLLFGMPAAAAAFVGGSVSRTVQPLQRTSVIQAADIADDPVGTFSPRKSQILRSNAQDGPWVEQRSRPRRNRKSENVRKMVRETIVTPSNFIYPLFIHDESANVLIPSMPGCERHSLDSMVAEAKDAWQYGVRSFVIFPKVPDKLKSNRGEEAYNPSGIVPRALQMLKTALPDSIICTDVALDPYSSMGHDGIVEDGKILNDETIEQLCKQAVMQARMGSDVIAPSDMMDGRVGAIRDSLDSEGFTDVSIMAYTAKYASAYYGPFRDALDSHPGFGDKKTYQQDPANGREAMIEAQLDELEGADILMVKPGMPYLDIIHRLKQTTNLPVAAYHVSGEYSMLKAAVERGWLDEKKVCLETLTCFRRAGADIILTYYAKQASKWLIEDGLL
;
A
#
# COMPACT_ATOMS: atom_id res chain seq x y z
N MET A 1 8.17 -41.07 -51.15
CA MET A 1 7.62 -40.37 -52.34
C MET A 1 6.78 -39.21 -51.74
N ALA A 2 6.99 -37.94 -51.96
CA ALA A 2 7.91 -37.15 -52.82
C ALA A 2 8.26 -35.87 -52.04
N THR A 3 9.50 -35.50 -52.15
CA THR A 3 10.16 -34.26 -51.78
C THR A 3 9.62 -33.12 -52.63
N LEU A 4 9.45 -31.92 -52.09
CA LEU A 4 9.54 -30.67 -52.84
C LEU A 4 10.13 -29.55 -51.97
N LEU A 5 11.35 -29.24 -52.28
CA LEU A 5 12.14 -28.04 -51.97
C LEU A 5 11.68 -26.86 -52.86
N PHE A 6 11.56 -25.65 -52.30
CA PHE A 6 11.75 -24.36 -52.98
C PHE A 6 12.20 -23.39 -51.89
N GLY A 7 13.37 -22.79 -51.85
CA GLY A 7 14.09 -22.08 -52.88
C GLY A 7 13.99 -20.59 -52.56
N MET A 8 14.95 -20.03 -51.74
CA MET A 8 15.13 -18.59 -51.57
C MET A 8 15.68 -17.93 -52.85
N PRO A 9 15.49 -16.61 -53.02
CA PRO A 9 16.62 -15.81 -53.47
C PRO A 9 16.92 -14.65 -52.50
N ALA A 10 18.19 -14.53 -52.21
CA ALA A 10 18.83 -13.37 -51.59
C ALA A 10 18.83 -12.19 -52.58
N ALA A 11 18.40 -11.03 -52.09
CA ALA A 11 18.66 -9.75 -52.79
C ALA A 11 19.69 -8.96 -51.97
N ALA A 12 20.88 -8.86 -52.54
CA ALA A 12 21.91 -7.96 -52.10
C ALA A 12 21.56 -6.51 -52.46
N ALA A 13 21.49 -5.63 -51.48
CA ALA A 13 21.42 -4.17 -51.70
C ALA A 13 22.74 -3.56 -51.34
N ALA A 14 23.37 -2.93 -52.34
CA ALA A 14 24.64 -2.25 -52.27
C ALA A 14 24.57 -0.99 -51.38
N PHE A 15 25.55 -0.88 -50.51
CA PHE A 15 25.82 0.34 -49.73
C PHE A 15 26.52 1.37 -50.66
N VAL A 16 25.85 2.49 -50.90
CA VAL A 16 26.50 3.68 -51.47
C VAL A 16 26.83 4.60 -50.30
N GLY A 17 28.09 4.75 -50.04
CA GLY A 17 28.61 5.66 -49.05
C GLY A 17 28.43 7.12 -49.48
N GLY A 18 27.69 7.87 -48.66
CA GLY A 18 27.64 9.32 -48.71
C GLY A 18 28.04 9.88 -47.36
N SER A 19 29.29 10.33 -47.22
CA SER A 19 29.73 11.04 -46.02
C SER A 19 29.17 12.45 -46.04
N VAL A 20 28.18 12.71 -45.18
CA VAL A 20 27.77 14.09 -44.83
C VAL A 20 28.45 14.46 -43.52
N SER A 21 29.56 15.17 -43.65
CA SER A 21 30.20 15.88 -42.55
C SER A 21 29.27 17.01 -42.07
N ARG A 22 28.52 16.77 -40.97
CA ARG A 22 27.91 17.83 -40.20
C ARG A 22 28.89 18.27 -39.12
N THR A 23 29.51 19.41 -39.33
CA THR A 23 30.22 20.18 -38.30
C THR A 23 29.20 20.57 -37.20
N VAL A 24 29.25 19.85 -36.08
CA VAL A 24 28.53 20.24 -34.88
C VAL A 24 29.30 21.38 -34.22
N GLN A 25 28.79 22.61 -34.28
CA GLN A 25 29.32 23.69 -33.47
C GLN A 25 29.12 23.33 -31.99
N PRO A 26 30.11 23.52 -31.11
CA PRO A 26 29.95 23.26 -29.69
C PRO A 26 28.99 24.29 -29.11
N LEU A 27 27.91 23.78 -28.51
CA LEU A 27 27.07 24.55 -27.61
C LEU A 27 27.97 25.21 -26.54
N GLN A 28 27.91 26.52 -26.44
CA GLN A 28 28.59 27.27 -25.39
C GLN A 28 28.16 26.67 -24.04
N ARG A 29 29.12 26.18 -23.30
CA ARG A 29 28.95 25.70 -21.92
C ARG A 29 28.43 26.86 -21.10
N THR A 30 27.17 26.78 -20.70
CA THR A 30 26.65 27.50 -19.52
C THR A 30 27.58 27.16 -18.35
N SER A 31 28.10 28.18 -17.71
CA SER A 31 29.07 28.14 -16.64
C SER A 31 28.72 27.07 -15.60
N VAL A 32 29.52 26.02 -15.59
CA VAL A 32 29.60 25.08 -14.49
C VAL A 32 30.17 25.85 -13.29
N ILE A 33 29.41 26.00 -12.23
CA ILE A 33 29.91 26.51 -10.95
C ILE A 33 31.07 25.58 -10.54
N GLN A 34 32.29 26.11 -10.51
CA GLN A 34 33.47 25.35 -10.14
C GLN A 34 33.39 24.96 -8.66
N ALA A 35 33.72 23.71 -8.36
CA ALA A 35 33.75 23.15 -7.01
C ALA A 35 34.69 23.88 -6.01
N ALA A 36 35.47 24.85 -6.51
CA ALA A 36 36.40 25.64 -5.70
C ALA A 36 35.71 26.69 -4.82
N ASP A 37 34.43 27.03 -5.08
CA ASP A 37 33.70 28.03 -4.28
C ASP A 37 33.01 27.47 -3.03
N ILE A 38 33.29 26.18 -2.70
CA ILE A 38 32.61 25.46 -1.59
C ILE A 38 33.52 25.33 -0.35
N ALA A 39 34.78 25.78 -0.44
CA ALA A 39 35.82 25.34 0.51
C ALA A 39 36.00 26.16 1.80
N ASP A 40 35.36 27.30 1.97
CA ASP A 40 35.68 28.21 3.09
C ASP A 40 34.47 28.69 3.91
N ASP A 41 33.54 27.78 4.30
CA ASP A 41 32.53 28.14 5.29
C ASP A 41 32.53 27.14 6.46
N PRO A 42 33.05 27.51 7.66
CA PRO A 42 32.99 26.62 8.81
C PRO A 42 31.54 26.51 9.29
N VAL A 43 31.12 25.29 9.43
CA VAL A 43 29.91 24.74 10.06
C VAL A 43 29.06 25.77 10.80
N GLY A 44 27.87 26.10 10.26
CA GLY A 44 26.76 26.52 11.10
C GLY A 44 26.19 27.91 10.90
N THR A 45 26.60 28.69 9.94
CA THR A 45 25.86 29.88 9.58
C THR A 45 25.35 29.78 8.14
N PHE A 46 24.08 29.50 8.03
CA PHE A 46 23.35 29.67 6.77
C PHE A 46 23.32 31.18 6.44
N SER A 47 24.50 31.71 6.14
CA SER A 47 24.68 33.07 5.73
C SER A 47 24.51 33.18 4.23
N PRO A 48 24.03 34.23 3.77
CA PRO A 48 23.07 34.41 2.69
C PRO A 48 23.72 34.37 1.32
N ARG A 49 23.83 33.23 0.69
CA ARG A 49 23.81 33.16 -0.78
C ARG A 49 22.55 33.81 -1.38
N LYS A 50 21.73 34.43 -0.53
CA LYS A 50 20.54 35.22 -0.85
C LYS A 50 20.87 36.40 -1.79
N SER A 51 22.06 36.94 -1.71
CA SER A 51 22.42 38.15 -2.47
C SER A 51 22.86 37.88 -3.88
N GLN A 52 23.46 36.74 -4.19
CA GLN A 52 23.99 36.50 -5.55
C GLN A 52 22.91 36.07 -6.54
N ILE A 53 21.96 35.21 -6.14
CA ILE A 53 20.85 34.79 -7.02
C ILE A 53 19.90 35.96 -7.30
N LEU A 54 19.74 36.87 -6.35
CA LEU A 54 18.87 38.05 -6.51
C LEU A 54 19.56 39.22 -7.19
N ARG A 55 20.90 39.23 -7.23
CA ARG A 55 21.69 40.31 -7.90
C ARG A 55 21.76 40.18 -9.42
N SER A 56 21.60 38.97 -9.96
CA SER A 56 21.71 38.75 -11.41
C SER A 56 20.60 39.39 -12.24
N ASN A 57 19.50 39.87 -11.62
CA ASN A 57 18.35 40.43 -12.29
C ASN A 57 18.01 41.86 -11.83
N ALA A 58 18.88 42.53 -11.08
CA ALA A 58 18.66 43.91 -10.63
C ALA A 58 19.54 44.88 -11.43
N GLN A 59 19.08 45.30 -12.59
CA GLN A 59 19.57 46.52 -13.21
C GLN A 59 18.90 47.70 -12.52
N ASP A 60 19.69 48.50 -11.83
CA ASP A 60 19.45 49.93 -11.47
C ASP A 60 18.16 50.31 -10.72
N GLY A 61 17.70 49.55 -9.77
CA GLY A 61 16.63 49.93 -8.84
C GLY A 61 17.01 49.76 -7.37
N PRO A 62 16.28 50.37 -6.42
CA PRO A 62 16.54 50.17 -5.00
C PRO A 62 16.49 48.66 -4.70
N TRP A 63 17.59 48.15 -4.15
CA TRP A 63 17.75 46.76 -3.84
C TRP A 63 16.70 46.30 -2.82
N VAL A 64 15.79 45.34 -3.21
CA VAL A 64 14.78 44.80 -2.30
C VAL A 64 15.26 43.45 -1.78
N GLU A 65 15.71 43.46 -0.55
CA GLU A 65 16.04 42.23 0.20
C GLU A 65 14.79 41.38 0.37
N GLN A 66 14.83 40.07 0.06
CA GLN A 66 13.71 39.15 0.24
C GLN A 66 12.45 39.42 -0.59
N ARG A 67 12.53 39.41 -1.90
CA ARG A 67 11.33 39.43 -2.77
C ARG A 67 10.45 38.21 -2.58
N SER A 68 11.07 37.00 -2.41
CA SER A 68 10.35 35.79 -2.15
C SER A 68 10.06 35.63 -0.64
N ARG A 69 8.78 35.52 -0.31
CA ARG A 69 8.32 35.32 1.07
C ARG A 69 7.29 34.19 1.14
N PRO A 70 7.68 32.91 1.25
CA PRO A 70 6.76 31.77 1.32
C PRO A 70 5.72 31.87 2.44
N ARG A 71 5.99 32.63 3.52
CA ARG A 71 5.04 32.90 4.61
C ARG A 71 3.75 33.58 4.15
N ARG A 72 3.73 34.23 2.97
CA ARG A 72 2.53 34.82 2.39
C ARG A 72 1.43 33.78 2.18
N ASN A 73 1.81 32.57 1.76
CA ASN A 73 0.89 31.44 1.55
C ASN A 73 0.47 30.74 2.85
N ARG A 74 0.97 31.19 4.00
CA ARG A 74 0.66 30.63 5.33
C ARG A 74 -0.06 31.63 6.24
N LYS A 75 -0.33 32.85 5.77
CA LYS A 75 -0.76 33.99 6.60
C LYS A 75 -2.14 33.82 7.26
N SER A 76 -3.02 33.01 6.67
CA SER A 76 -4.35 32.73 7.20
C SER A 76 -4.79 31.32 6.81
N GLU A 77 -5.81 30.80 7.50
CA GLU A 77 -6.35 29.48 7.22
C GLU A 77 -6.89 29.39 5.77
N ASN A 78 -7.64 30.38 5.34
CA ASN A 78 -8.19 30.41 3.98
C ASN A 78 -7.11 30.39 2.90
N VAL A 79 -6.00 31.12 3.10
CA VAL A 79 -4.88 31.09 2.17
C VAL A 79 -4.21 29.69 2.20
N ARG A 80 -4.02 29.09 3.38
CA ARG A 80 -3.48 27.72 3.47
C ARG A 80 -4.40 26.71 2.79
N LYS A 81 -5.73 26.82 2.96
CA LYS A 81 -6.70 25.96 2.27
C LYS A 81 -6.63 26.14 0.74
N MET A 82 -6.51 27.37 0.26
CA MET A 82 -6.46 27.71 -1.17
C MET A 82 -5.24 27.09 -1.89
N VAL A 83 -4.09 27.01 -1.21
CA VAL A 83 -2.84 26.47 -1.79
C VAL A 83 -2.54 25.04 -1.38
N ARG A 84 -3.49 24.37 -0.73
CA ARG A 84 -3.32 22.99 -0.26
C ARG A 84 -3.30 22.03 -1.43
N GLU A 85 -2.25 21.20 -1.52
CA GLU A 85 -2.06 20.21 -2.58
C GLU A 85 -2.68 18.86 -2.24
N THR A 86 -2.76 18.53 -0.93
CA THR A 86 -3.15 17.20 -0.47
C THR A 86 -4.46 17.26 0.31
N ILE A 87 -5.41 16.44 -0.09
CA ILE A 87 -6.72 16.30 0.55
C ILE A 87 -6.89 14.84 1.01
N VAL A 88 -7.43 14.68 2.20
CA VAL A 88 -7.84 13.39 2.78
C VAL A 88 -9.35 13.36 2.87
N THR A 89 -9.98 12.31 2.37
CA THR A 89 -11.42 12.09 2.42
C THR A 89 -11.73 10.66 2.84
N PRO A 90 -12.94 10.34 3.33
CA PRO A 90 -13.35 8.98 3.64
C PRO A 90 -13.22 8.01 2.47
N SER A 91 -13.33 8.49 1.23
CA SER A 91 -13.15 7.68 0.02
C SER A 91 -11.73 7.11 -0.14
N ASN A 92 -10.76 7.70 0.56
CA ASN A 92 -9.39 7.19 0.57
C ASN A 92 -9.19 6.02 1.53
N PHE A 93 -10.17 5.68 2.38
CA PHE A 93 -9.97 4.73 3.46
C PHE A 93 -10.54 3.34 3.13
N ILE A 94 -9.77 2.31 3.49
CA ILE A 94 -10.26 0.95 3.70
C ILE A 94 -10.27 0.69 5.20
N TYR A 95 -11.42 0.28 5.75
CA TYR A 95 -11.58 0.03 7.17
C TYR A 95 -11.40 -1.46 7.49
N PRO A 96 -10.35 -1.86 8.25
CA PRO A 96 -10.14 -3.26 8.65
C PRO A 96 -11.10 -3.68 9.75
N LEU A 97 -11.72 -4.84 9.56
CA LEU A 97 -12.63 -5.50 10.50
C LEU A 97 -12.07 -6.87 10.87
N PHE A 98 -11.72 -7.05 12.14
CA PHE A 98 -11.38 -8.36 12.67
C PHE A 98 -12.65 -9.11 13.03
N ILE A 99 -12.76 -10.37 12.61
CA ILE A 99 -13.94 -11.21 12.85
C ILE A 99 -13.58 -12.53 13.50
N HIS A 100 -14.53 -13.10 14.23
CA HIS A 100 -14.45 -14.44 14.82
C HIS A 100 -15.82 -15.11 14.88
N ASP A 101 -15.85 -16.39 15.20
CA ASP A 101 -17.05 -17.22 15.16
C ASP A 101 -17.82 -17.25 16.50
N GLU A 102 -17.38 -16.48 17.49
CA GLU A 102 -18.04 -16.38 18.78
C GLU A 102 -19.15 -15.30 18.73
N SER A 103 -20.15 -15.41 19.63
CA SER A 103 -21.29 -14.51 19.67
C SER A 103 -20.99 -13.15 20.30
N ALA A 104 -19.99 -13.06 21.18
CA ALA A 104 -19.59 -11.84 21.87
C ALA A 104 -18.35 -11.24 21.25
N ASN A 105 -18.28 -9.90 21.17
CA ASN A 105 -17.09 -9.21 20.75
C ASN A 105 -15.95 -9.40 21.76
N VAL A 106 -14.71 -9.42 21.27
CA VAL A 106 -13.52 -9.56 22.11
C VAL A 106 -12.57 -8.39 21.86
N LEU A 107 -12.31 -7.60 22.89
CA LEU A 107 -11.32 -6.50 22.81
C LEU A 107 -9.94 -7.05 22.46
N ILE A 108 -9.17 -6.26 21.70
CA ILE A 108 -7.78 -6.53 21.37
C ILE A 108 -6.91 -5.63 22.25
N PRO A 109 -6.31 -6.15 23.36
CA PRO A 109 -5.62 -5.30 24.34
C PRO A 109 -4.45 -4.51 23.74
N SER A 110 -3.74 -5.09 22.76
CA SER A 110 -2.62 -4.44 22.08
C SER A 110 -3.06 -3.39 21.03
N MET A 111 -4.38 -3.25 20.78
CA MET A 111 -4.96 -2.28 19.85
C MET A 111 -6.16 -1.55 20.50
N PRO A 112 -5.92 -0.58 21.39
CA PRO A 112 -6.98 0.10 22.12
C PRO A 112 -8.06 0.69 21.21
N GLY A 113 -9.32 0.32 21.44
CA GLY A 113 -10.47 0.73 20.62
C GLY A 113 -10.76 -0.18 19.42
N CYS A 114 -9.97 -1.24 19.21
CA CYS A 114 -10.26 -2.29 18.24
C CYS A 114 -10.74 -3.55 18.95
N GLU A 115 -11.63 -4.30 18.30
CA GLU A 115 -12.15 -5.57 18.79
C GLU A 115 -12.30 -6.59 17.65
N ARG A 116 -12.31 -7.85 18.01
CA ARG A 116 -12.79 -8.92 17.12
C ARG A 116 -14.30 -8.97 17.23
N HIS A 117 -14.95 -8.77 16.12
CA HIS A 117 -16.41 -8.72 16.02
C HIS A 117 -17.02 -10.10 15.82
N SER A 118 -18.16 -10.37 16.46
CA SER A 118 -19.09 -11.37 15.92
C SER A 118 -19.59 -10.92 14.54
N LEU A 119 -20.13 -11.83 13.74
CA LEU A 119 -20.60 -11.47 12.38
C LEU A 119 -21.70 -10.39 12.41
N ASP A 120 -22.61 -10.45 13.36
CA ASP A 120 -23.67 -9.43 13.51
C ASP A 120 -23.09 -8.07 13.93
N SER A 121 -22.15 -8.07 14.86
CA SER A 121 -21.47 -6.85 15.30
C SER A 121 -20.61 -6.23 14.20
N MET A 122 -19.96 -7.05 13.36
CA MET A 122 -19.22 -6.60 12.18
C MET A 122 -20.14 -5.81 11.24
N VAL A 123 -21.36 -6.33 10.97
CA VAL A 123 -22.34 -5.63 10.13
C VAL A 123 -22.78 -4.32 10.76
N ALA A 124 -23.00 -4.30 12.07
CA ALA A 124 -23.37 -3.08 12.79
C ALA A 124 -22.25 -2.02 12.74
N GLU A 125 -21.01 -2.44 12.94
CA GLU A 125 -19.81 -1.58 12.84
C GLU A 125 -19.63 -1.01 11.43
N ALA A 126 -19.80 -1.82 10.40
CA ALA A 126 -19.72 -1.38 9.01
C ALA A 126 -20.83 -0.37 8.68
N LYS A 127 -22.09 -0.59 9.14
CA LYS A 127 -23.18 0.36 8.99
C LYS A 127 -22.92 1.69 9.71
N ASP A 128 -22.33 1.65 10.90
CA ASP A 128 -21.95 2.88 11.62
C ASP A 128 -20.86 3.65 10.84
N ALA A 129 -19.81 2.97 10.37
CA ALA A 129 -18.78 3.60 9.56
C ALA A 129 -19.30 4.16 8.24
N TRP A 130 -20.28 3.50 7.63
CA TRP A 130 -20.96 3.93 6.40
C TRP A 130 -21.60 5.31 6.52
N GLN A 131 -22.16 5.63 7.70
CA GLN A 131 -22.80 6.94 7.96
C GLN A 131 -21.80 8.10 7.87
N TYR A 132 -20.50 7.83 8.05
CA TYR A 132 -19.42 8.82 7.97
C TYR A 132 -18.68 8.79 6.64
N GLY A 133 -19.25 8.12 5.62
CA GLY A 133 -18.67 8.13 4.26
C GLY A 133 -17.64 7.05 3.99
N VAL A 134 -17.33 6.15 4.93
CA VAL A 134 -16.51 4.96 4.67
C VAL A 134 -17.28 4.01 3.75
N ARG A 135 -16.64 3.58 2.66
CA ARG A 135 -17.28 2.73 1.63
C ARG A 135 -16.54 1.41 1.41
N SER A 136 -15.31 1.32 1.87
CA SER A 136 -14.45 0.16 1.65
C SER A 136 -14.04 -0.48 2.96
N PHE A 137 -14.12 -1.81 3.02
CA PHE A 137 -13.82 -2.62 4.20
C PHE A 137 -12.87 -3.75 3.81
N VAL A 138 -12.02 -4.17 4.75
CA VAL A 138 -11.22 -5.40 4.60
C VAL A 138 -11.48 -6.31 5.80
N ILE A 139 -11.63 -7.61 5.55
CA ILE A 139 -11.98 -8.61 6.56
C ILE A 139 -10.76 -9.42 6.94
N PHE A 140 -10.48 -9.54 8.25
CA PHE A 140 -9.43 -10.37 8.81
C PHE A 140 -10.03 -11.38 9.81
N PRO A 141 -10.02 -12.68 9.51
CA PRO A 141 -10.62 -13.70 10.37
C PRO A 141 -9.66 -14.20 11.46
N LYS A 142 -10.16 -14.39 12.67
CA LYS A 142 -9.55 -15.31 13.63
C LYS A 142 -10.20 -16.68 13.46
N VAL A 143 -9.43 -17.65 12.99
CA VAL A 143 -9.88 -19.03 12.77
C VAL A 143 -9.58 -19.87 14.00
N PRO A 144 -10.53 -20.70 14.49
CA PRO A 144 -10.25 -21.65 15.57
C PRO A 144 -9.16 -22.66 15.23
N ASP A 145 -8.27 -22.96 16.18
CA ASP A 145 -7.10 -23.83 15.95
C ASP A 145 -7.47 -25.21 15.41
N LYS A 146 -8.62 -25.75 15.82
CA LYS A 146 -9.14 -27.05 15.32
C LYS A 146 -9.43 -27.07 13.82
N LEU A 147 -9.54 -25.90 13.16
CA LEU A 147 -9.77 -25.78 11.72
C LEU A 147 -8.49 -25.41 10.97
N LYS A 148 -7.39 -25.17 11.69
CA LYS A 148 -6.10 -24.85 11.06
C LYS A 148 -5.37 -26.13 10.65
N SER A 149 -4.73 -26.10 9.48
CA SER A 149 -3.87 -27.16 8.97
C SER A 149 -2.62 -26.54 8.33
N ASN A 150 -1.60 -27.36 8.02
CA ASN A 150 -0.42 -26.83 7.32
C ASN A 150 -0.74 -26.32 5.90
N ARG A 151 -1.76 -26.86 5.25
CA ARG A 151 -2.18 -26.46 3.89
C ARG A 151 -3.27 -25.39 3.87
N GLY A 152 -3.83 -25.05 5.04
CA GLY A 152 -4.80 -23.97 5.19
C GLY A 152 -6.12 -24.18 4.45
N GLU A 153 -6.64 -25.41 4.35
CA GLU A 153 -7.83 -25.76 3.57
C GLU A 153 -9.09 -24.99 3.99
N GLU A 154 -9.15 -24.53 5.24
CA GLU A 154 -10.24 -23.69 5.72
C GLU A 154 -10.28 -22.33 4.99
N ALA A 155 -9.19 -21.88 4.36
CA ALA A 155 -9.12 -20.63 3.60
C ALA A 155 -10.08 -20.58 2.41
N TYR A 156 -10.41 -21.73 1.84
CA TYR A 156 -11.34 -21.86 0.72
C TYR A 156 -12.60 -22.69 1.03
N ASN A 157 -12.90 -22.91 2.33
CA ASN A 157 -14.14 -23.51 2.77
C ASN A 157 -15.32 -22.58 2.49
N PRO A 158 -16.29 -22.94 1.60
CA PRO A 158 -17.41 -22.04 1.24
C PRO A 158 -18.37 -21.76 2.42
N SER A 159 -18.31 -22.57 3.49
CA SER A 159 -19.07 -22.38 4.72
C SER A 159 -18.24 -21.73 5.83
N GLY A 160 -17.00 -21.35 5.56
CA GLY A 160 -16.10 -20.70 6.49
C GLY A 160 -16.57 -19.32 6.95
N ILE A 161 -15.84 -18.73 7.87
CA ILE A 161 -16.23 -17.44 8.46
C ILE A 161 -16.18 -16.29 7.45
N VAL A 162 -15.16 -16.25 6.55
CA VAL A 162 -15.01 -15.19 5.55
C VAL A 162 -16.14 -15.19 4.53
N PRO A 163 -16.51 -16.33 3.89
CA PRO A 163 -17.70 -16.41 3.04
C PRO A 163 -18.98 -15.90 3.70
N ARG A 164 -19.23 -16.31 4.93
CA ARG A 164 -20.43 -15.86 5.68
C ARG A 164 -20.41 -14.34 5.92
N ALA A 165 -19.25 -13.80 6.31
CA ALA A 165 -19.05 -12.37 6.51
C ALA A 165 -19.31 -11.58 5.21
N LEU A 166 -18.77 -12.04 4.08
CA LEU A 166 -18.99 -11.44 2.76
C LEU A 166 -20.48 -11.36 2.41
N GLN A 167 -21.20 -12.48 2.52
CA GLN A 167 -22.63 -12.53 2.23
C GLN A 167 -23.44 -11.59 3.13
N MET A 168 -23.14 -11.54 4.44
CA MET A 168 -23.82 -10.66 5.39
C MET A 168 -23.56 -9.18 5.08
N LEU A 169 -22.30 -8.80 4.79
CA LEU A 169 -21.95 -7.42 4.44
C LEU A 169 -22.58 -7.00 3.11
N LYS A 170 -22.50 -7.81 2.07
CA LYS A 170 -23.12 -7.52 0.77
C LYS A 170 -24.64 -7.44 0.85
N THR A 171 -25.27 -8.25 1.71
CA THR A 171 -26.71 -8.14 1.98
C THR A 171 -27.04 -6.83 2.69
N ALA A 172 -26.25 -6.43 3.67
CA ALA A 172 -26.50 -5.27 4.52
C ALA A 172 -26.12 -3.93 3.89
N LEU A 173 -25.07 -3.92 3.06
CA LEU A 173 -24.48 -2.78 2.36
C LEU A 173 -24.09 -3.20 0.94
N PRO A 174 -25.05 -3.35 -0.01
CA PRO A 174 -24.79 -3.88 -1.36
C PRO A 174 -23.73 -3.08 -2.15
N ASP A 175 -23.69 -1.76 -1.95
CA ASP A 175 -22.76 -0.85 -2.63
C ASP A 175 -21.39 -0.73 -1.96
N SER A 176 -21.13 -1.52 -0.89
CA SER A 176 -19.82 -1.52 -0.24
C SER A 176 -18.78 -2.22 -1.10
N ILE A 177 -17.55 -1.70 -1.06
CA ILE A 177 -16.37 -2.37 -1.61
C ILE A 177 -15.79 -3.26 -0.51
N ILE A 178 -15.74 -4.56 -0.73
CA ILE A 178 -15.17 -5.49 0.23
C ILE A 178 -13.87 -6.06 -0.32
N CYS A 179 -12.79 -5.78 0.39
CA CYS A 179 -11.48 -6.36 0.14
C CYS A 179 -11.33 -7.62 1.00
N THR A 180 -10.68 -8.64 0.47
CA THR A 180 -10.34 -9.85 1.24
C THR A 180 -8.85 -10.15 1.14
N ASP A 181 -8.26 -10.43 2.29
CA ASP A 181 -6.87 -10.85 2.39
C ASP A 181 -6.71 -12.28 1.86
N VAL A 182 -5.65 -12.50 1.06
CA VAL A 182 -5.28 -13.81 0.56
C VAL A 182 -3.90 -14.17 1.08
N ALA A 183 -3.88 -15.04 2.07
CA ALA A 183 -2.71 -15.61 2.72
C ALA A 183 -3.15 -16.77 3.60
N LEU A 184 -2.25 -17.68 3.93
CA LEU A 184 -2.59 -18.87 4.72
C LEU A 184 -2.41 -18.69 6.23
N ASP A 185 -1.75 -17.64 6.72
CA ASP A 185 -1.39 -17.52 8.14
C ASP A 185 -2.59 -17.58 9.12
N PRO A 186 -3.80 -17.06 8.83
CA PRO A 186 -4.95 -17.24 9.72
C PRO A 186 -5.45 -18.69 9.75
N TYR A 187 -5.15 -19.48 8.74
CA TYR A 187 -5.63 -20.84 8.51
C TYR A 187 -4.54 -21.90 8.72
N SER A 188 -3.30 -21.47 8.87
CA SER A 188 -2.13 -22.35 9.01
C SER A 188 -1.90 -22.75 10.46
N SER A 189 -1.75 -24.06 10.70
CA SER A 189 -1.29 -24.59 12.00
C SER A 189 0.16 -24.20 12.33
N MET A 190 0.93 -23.76 11.31
CA MET A 190 2.31 -23.30 11.44
C MET A 190 2.43 -21.78 11.57
N GLY A 191 1.33 -21.01 11.36
CA GLY A 191 1.28 -19.56 11.46
C GLY A 191 2.08 -18.80 10.38
N HIS A 192 2.49 -19.50 9.32
CA HIS A 192 3.13 -18.92 8.14
C HIS A 192 2.13 -18.60 7.04
N ASP A 193 2.49 -17.65 6.17
CA ASP A 193 1.65 -17.21 5.04
C ASP A 193 1.59 -18.27 3.92
N GLY A 194 2.45 -19.30 3.98
CA GLY A 194 2.54 -20.43 3.04
C GLY A 194 2.71 -21.78 3.71
N ILE A 195 2.66 -22.81 2.90
CA ILE A 195 2.83 -24.22 3.29
C ILE A 195 4.27 -24.46 3.75
N VAL A 196 4.43 -25.17 4.85
CA VAL A 196 5.74 -25.49 5.43
C VAL A 196 6.07 -26.97 5.23
N GLU A 197 7.26 -27.25 4.67
CA GLU A 197 7.81 -28.61 4.60
C GLU A 197 9.31 -28.55 4.92
N ASP A 198 9.79 -29.39 5.81
CA ASP A 198 11.19 -29.46 6.25
C ASP A 198 11.79 -28.09 6.66
N GLY A 199 10.98 -27.25 7.30
CA GLY A 199 11.38 -25.91 7.73
C GLY A 199 11.51 -24.88 6.60
N LYS A 200 10.99 -25.17 5.42
CA LYS A 200 10.96 -24.27 4.25
C LYS A 200 9.52 -23.92 3.89
N ILE A 201 9.35 -22.73 3.33
CA ILE A 201 8.08 -22.31 2.72
C ILE A 201 8.08 -22.80 1.27
N LEU A 202 7.04 -23.55 0.90
CA LEU A 202 6.85 -24.03 -0.47
C LEU A 202 6.10 -22.99 -1.29
N ASN A 203 6.78 -22.36 -2.24
CA ASN A 203 6.22 -21.28 -3.05
C ASN A 203 5.05 -21.76 -3.92
N ASP A 204 5.32 -22.70 -4.82
CA ASP A 204 4.37 -23.06 -5.89
C ASP A 204 3.14 -23.78 -5.33
N GLU A 205 3.32 -24.68 -4.35
CA GLU A 205 2.22 -25.38 -3.68
C GLU A 205 1.35 -24.41 -2.86
N THR A 206 1.95 -23.34 -2.33
CA THR A 206 1.21 -22.29 -1.66
C THR A 206 0.34 -21.54 -2.64
N ILE A 207 0.86 -21.14 -3.80
CA ILE A 207 0.12 -20.42 -4.85
C ILE A 207 -1.14 -21.19 -5.25
N GLU A 208 -1.08 -22.51 -5.39
CA GLU A 208 -2.26 -23.33 -5.69
C GLU A 208 -3.39 -23.14 -4.65
N GLN A 209 -3.04 -23.02 -3.37
CA GLN A 209 -4.05 -22.81 -2.32
C GLN A 209 -4.58 -21.37 -2.35
N LEU A 210 -3.70 -20.38 -2.61
CA LEU A 210 -4.08 -18.97 -2.72
C LEU A 210 -5.04 -18.74 -3.89
N CYS A 211 -4.85 -19.40 -5.02
CA CYS A 211 -5.78 -19.36 -6.15
C CYS A 211 -7.18 -19.88 -5.76
N LYS A 212 -7.25 -21.01 -5.05
CA LYS A 212 -8.53 -21.55 -4.55
C LYS A 212 -9.20 -20.58 -3.57
N GLN A 213 -8.42 -19.97 -2.67
CA GLN A 213 -8.89 -18.97 -1.71
C GLN A 213 -9.46 -17.74 -2.44
N ALA A 214 -8.72 -17.19 -3.40
CA ALA A 214 -9.12 -16.01 -4.17
C ALA A 214 -10.41 -16.24 -4.96
N VAL A 215 -10.50 -17.36 -5.68
CA VAL A 215 -11.70 -17.75 -6.44
C VAL A 215 -12.91 -17.93 -5.53
N MET A 216 -12.73 -18.59 -4.38
CA MET A 216 -13.81 -18.77 -3.40
C MET A 216 -14.29 -17.41 -2.87
N GLN A 217 -13.37 -16.52 -2.49
CA GLN A 217 -13.70 -15.18 -1.99
C GLN A 217 -14.44 -14.34 -3.05
N ALA A 218 -13.98 -14.36 -4.31
CA ALA A 218 -14.64 -13.70 -5.42
C ALA A 218 -16.07 -14.23 -5.62
N ARG A 219 -16.25 -15.55 -5.60
CA ARG A 219 -17.55 -16.22 -5.71
C ARG A 219 -18.52 -15.81 -4.61
N MET A 220 -18.00 -15.48 -3.43
CA MET A 220 -18.80 -15.03 -2.27
C MET A 220 -19.02 -13.53 -2.19
N GLY A 221 -18.52 -12.76 -3.19
CA GLY A 221 -18.81 -11.33 -3.34
C GLY A 221 -17.68 -10.39 -2.89
N SER A 222 -16.43 -10.86 -2.84
CA SER A 222 -15.30 -9.95 -2.71
C SER A 222 -15.12 -9.12 -3.98
N ASP A 223 -14.95 -7.82 -3.84
CA ASP A 223 -14.71 -6.91 -4.97
C ASP A 223 -13.21 -6.75 -5.27
N VAL A 224 -12.37 -6.94 -4.24
CA VAL A 224 -10.92 -6.77 -4.34
C VAL A 224 -10.22 -7.92 -3.61
N ILE A 225 -9.45 -8.68 -4.34
CA ILE A 225 -8.59 -9.74 -3.81
C ILE A 225 -7.24 -9.11 -3.46
N ALA A 226 -6.76 -9.32 -2.22
CA ALA A 226 -5.56 -8.66 -1.72
C ALA A 226 -4.50 -9.69 -1.26
N PRO A 227 -3.69 -10.25 -2.17
CA PRO A 227 -2.66 -11.23 -1.82
C PRO A 227 -1.57 -10.58 -0.97
N SER A 228 -1.43 -11.08 0.26
CA SER A 228 -0.49 -10.58 1.25
C SER A 228 0.58 -11.60 1.65
N ASP A 229 0.61 -12.73 0.99
CA ASP A 229 1.44 -13.90 1.28
C ASP A 229 2.91 -13.72 0.89
N MET A 230 3.21 -12.95 -0.14
CA MET A 230 4.55 -12.67 -0.69
C MET A 230 5.20 -13.86 -1.42
N MET A 231 4.42 -14.79 -1.98
CA MET A 231 4.96 -15.82 -2.85
C MET A 231 5.25 -15.27 -4.26
N ASP A 232 6.33 -15.72 -4.88
CA ASP A 232 6.72 -15.28 -6.22
C ASP A 232 5.72 -15.77 -7.27
N GLY A 233 5.22 -14.86 -8.14
CA GLY A 233 4.27 -15.20 -9.22
C GLY A 233 2.81 -15.38 -8.80
N ARG A 234 2.46 -15.11 -7.51
CA ARG A 234 1.09 -15.30 -6.99
C ARG A 234 0.06 -14.39 -7.63
N VAL A 235 0.43 -13.15 -8.00
CA VAL A 235 -0.52 -12.20 -8.59
C VAL A 235 -0.99 -12.70 -9.95
N GLY A 236 -0.07 -13.16 -10.80
CA GLY A 236 -0.38 -13.71 -12.12
C GLY A 236 -1.24 -14.96 -12.03
N ALA A 237 -0.88 -15.91 -11.16
CA ALA A 237 -1.64 -17.14 -10.96
C ALA A 237 -3.07 -16.87 -10.43
N ILE A 238 -3.22 -15.92 -9.51
CA ILE A 238 -4.53 -15.51 -9.00
C ILE A 238 -5.35 -14.83 -10.10
N ARG A 239 -4.75 -13.94 -10.92
CA ARG A 239 -5.44 -13.28 -12.02
C ARG A 239 -5.96 -14.29 -13.03
N ASP A 240 -5.10 -15.20 -13.48
CA ASP A 240 -5.47 -16.27 -14.40
C ASP A 240 -6.60 -17.15 -13.84
N SER A 241 -6.55 -17.47 -12.55
CA SER A 241 -7.57 -18.28 -11.87
C SER A 241 -8.93 -17.55 -11.79
N LEU A 242 -8.91 -16.25 -11.45
CA LEU A 242 -10.13 -15.43 -11.41
C LEU A 242 -10.76 -15.31 -12.79
N ASP A 243 -9.96 -15.01 -13.81
CA ASP A 243 -10.43 -14.85 -15.20
C ASP A 243 -11.00 -16.15 -15.77
N SER A 244 -10.36 -17.28 -15.52
CA SER A 244 -10.83 -18.60 -15.96
C SER A 244 -12.19 -18.99 -15.35
N GLU A 245 -12.50 -18.49 -14.16
CA GLU A 245 -13.77 -18.71 -13.47
C GLU A 245 -14.80 -17.58 -13.74
N GLY A 246 -14.47 -16.62 -14.62
CA GLY A 246 -15.35 -15.54 -15.06
C GLY A 246 -15.40 -14.32 -14.14
N PHE A 247 -14.48 -14.20 -13.16
CA PHE A 247 -14.38 -13.06 -12.24
C PHE A 247 -13.49 -11.95 -12.80
N THR A 248 -13.69 -11.57 -14.05
CA THR A 248 -12.88 -10.56 -14.76
C THR A 248 -13.00 -9.15 -14.20
N ASP A 249 -14.08 -8.86 -13.44
CA ASP A 249 -14.33 -7.54 -12.83
C ASP A 249 -13.80 -7.44 -11.37
N VAL A 250 -13.22 -8.51 -10.84
CA VAL A 250 -12.64 -8.52 -9.48
C VAL A 250 -11.22 -7.98 -9.55
N SER A 251 -10.95 -6.89 -8.84
CA SER A 251 -9.63 -6.26 -8.82
C SER A 251 -8.64 -7.01 -7.93
N ILE A 252 -7.34 -6.87 -8.23
CA ILE A 252 -6.26 -7.36 -7.38
C ILE A 252 -5.48 -6.18 -6.78
N MET A 253 -5.48 -6.10 -5.44
CA MET A 253 -4.64 -5.18 -4.68
C MET A 253 -3.46 -5.95 -4.09
N ALA A 254 -2.35 -5.99 -4.80
CA ALA A 254 -1.16 -6.72 -4.37
C ALA A 254 -0.46 -6.04 -3.20
N TYR A 255 -0.08 -6.81 -2.19
CA TYR A 255 0.83 -6.36 -1.13
C TYR A 255 2.26 -6.39 -1.68
N THR A 256 2.51 -5.52 -2.61
CA THR A 256 3.74 -5.46 -3.43
C THR A 256 4.99 -5.24 -2.61
N ALA A 257 4.95 -4.29 -1.67
CA ALA A 257 6.07 -3.94 -0.80
C ALA A 257 5.71 -4.23 0.66
N LYS A 258 5.68 -5.51 1.03
CA LYS A 258 5.45 -5.96 2.41
C LYS A 258 6.75 -6.34 3.08
N TYR A 259 7.16 -5.55 4.05
CA TYR A 259 8.41 -5.70 4.77
C TYR A 259 8.27 -6.59 6.01
N ALA A 260 9.33 -7.32 6.36
CA ALA A 260 9.45 -8.08 7.61
C ALA A 260 9.58 -7.12 8.79
N SER A 261 8.45 -6.65 9.31
CA SER A 261 8.38 -5.52 10.22
C SER A 261 8.06 -5.91 11.66
N ALA A 262 8.69 -5.21 12.62
CA ALA A 262 8.35 -5.28 14.03
C ALA A 262 6.98 -4.65 14.35
N TYR A 263 6.44 -3.82 13.47
CA TYR A 263 5.15 -3.14 13.65
C TYR A 263 3.92 -4.06 13.50
N TYR A 264 4.11 -5.37 13.23
CA TYR A 264 2.98 -6.33 13.09
C TYR A 264 2.58 -7.02 14.40
N GLY A 265 3.27 -6.74 15.53
CA GLY A 265 2.99 -7.40 16.80
C GLY A 265 1.50 -7.40 17.17
N PRO A 266 0.83 -6.24 17.27
CA PRO A 266 -0.57 -6.18 17.66
C PRO A 266 -1.54 -6.88 16.68
N PHE A 267 -1.22 -6.92 15.39
CA PHE A 267 -2.02 -7.66 14.41
C PHE A 267 -1.95 -9.18 14.63
N ARG A 268 -0.76 -9.68 14.98
CA ARG A 268 -0.60 -11.12 15.30
C ARG A 268 -1.41 -11.50 16.53
N ASP A 269 -1.47 -10.63 17.54
CA ASP A 269 -2.33 -10.81 18.71
C ASP A 269 -3.81 -10.82 18.33
N ALA A 270 -4.21 -9.98 17.38
CA ALA A 270 -5.59 -9.90 16.92
C ALA A 270 -6.08 -11.19 16.24
N LEU A 271 -5.22 -11.84 15.45
CA LEU A 271 -5.56 -13.04 14.67
C LEU A 271 -5.09 -14.35 15.29
N ASP A 272 -4.26 -14.28 16.34
CA ASP A 272 -3.60 -15.46 16.91
C ASP A 272 -2.80 -16.22 15.84
N SER A 273 -2.02 -15.45 15.04
CA SER A 273 -1.27 -15.93 13.87
C SER A 273 0.25 -15.74 14.04
N HIS A 274 0.77 -16.11 15.21
CA HIS A 274 2.20 -16.09 15.44
C HIS A 274 2.88 -17.25 14.71
N PRO A 275 4.04 -17.04 14.05
CA PRO A 275 4.80 -18.15 13.48
C PRO A 275 5.15 -19.19 14.55
N GLY A 276 4.86 -20.46 14.29
CA GLY A 276 5.18 -21.56 15.18
C GLY A 276 6.69 -21.88 15.25
N PHE A 277 7.47 -21.39 14.27
CA PHE A 277 8.93 -21.46 14.23
C PHE A 277 9.51 -20.34 13.36
N GLY A 278 10.80 -20.03 13.55
CA GLY A 278 11.54 -19.09 12.70
C GLY A 278 10.92 -17.68 12.65
N ASP A 279 10.98 -17.09 11.49
CA ASP A 279 10.40 -15.77 11.18
C ASP A 279 9.87 -15.74 9.74
N LYS A 280 9.32 -14.61 9.31
CA LYS A 280 8.75 -14.43 7.96
C LYS A 280 9.73 -13.78 6.95
N LYS A 281 11.04 -13.67 7.26
CA LYS A 281 12.03 -12.95 6.45
C LYS A 281 12.44 -13.67 5.17
N THR A 282 12.08 -14.95 5.00
CA THR A 282 12.36 -15.69 3.76
C THR A 282 11.43 -15.30 2.61
N TYR A 283 10.32 -14.58 2.90
CA TYR A 283 9.35 -14.14 1.90
C TYR A 283 8.88 -12.69 2.10
N GLN A 284 8.98 -12.08 3.27
CA GLN A 284 8.76 -10.64 3.46
C GLN A 284 10.07 -9.88 3.25
N GLN A 285 10.00 -8.72 2.61
CA GLN A 285 11.16 -7.92 2.23
C GLN A 285 11.98 -7.45 3.44
N ASP A 286 13.29 -7.34 3.25
CA ASP A 286 14.19 -6.77 4.26
C ASP A 286 13.95 -5.27 4.44
N PRO A 287 13.69 -4.78 5.67
CA PRO A 287 13.52 -3.35 5.95
C PRO A 287 14.67 -2.45 5.49
N ALA A 288 15.87 -3.00 5.28
CA ALA A 288 17.01 -2.27 4.78
C ALA A 288 17.01 -2.05 3.26
N ASN A 289 16.10 -2.71 2.51
CA ASN A 289 16.08 -2.71 1.06
C ASN A 289 14.94 -1.82 0.52
N GLY A 290 15.28 -0.85 -0.34
CA GLY A 290 14.30 -0.02 -1.02
C GLY A 290 14.22 -0.27 -2.54
N ARG A 291 15.20 -0.98 -3.14
CA ARG A 291 15.20 -1.30 -4.59
C ARG A 291 14.36 -2.51 -4.90
N GLU A 292 14.32 -3.48 -4.00
CA GLU A 292 13.55 -4.70 -4.12
C GLU A 292 12.04 -4.39 -4.27
N ALA A 293 11.51 -3.46 -3.50
CA ALA A 293 10.12 -3.01 -3.62
C ALA A 293 9.77 -2.49 -5.05
N MET A 294 10.73 -1.92 -5.79
CA MET A 294 10.51 -1.47 -7.17
C MET A 294 10.51 -2.65 -8.16
N ILE A 295 11.27 -3.70 -7.87
CA ILE A 295 11.27 -4.94 -8.67
C ILE A 295 9.94 -5.66 -8.48
N GLU A 296 9.52 -5.86 -7.23
CA GLU A 296 8.23 -6.48 -6.90
C GLU A 296 7.06 -5.72 -7.53
N ALA A 297 7.08 -4.39 -7.46
CA ALA A 297 6.05 -3.56 -8.06
C ALA A 297 5.94 -3.77 -9.58
N GLN A 298 7.07 -3.85 -10.26
CA GLN A 298 7.11 -4.09 -11.69
C GLN A 298 6.61 -5.50 -12.05
N LEU A 299 6.94 -6.50 -11.25
CA LEU A 299 6.47 -7.87 -11.43
C LEU A 299 4.96 -7.96 -11.19
N ASP A 300 4.45 -7.45 -10.05
CA ASP A 300 3.03 -7.46 -9.73
C ASP A 300 2.19 -6.71 -10.78
N GLU A 301 2.69 -5.57 -11.31
CA GLU A 301 2.02 -4.82 -12.38
C GLU A 301 1.96 -5.64 -13.69
N LEU A 302 3.05 -6.32 -14.06
CA LEU A 302 3.10 -7.19 -15.23
C LEU A 302 2.23 -8.45 -15.07
N GLU A 303 2.07 -8.94 -13.86
CA GLU A 303 1.23 -10.07 -13.49
C GLU A 303 -0.27 -9.72 -13.43
N GLY A 304 -0.62 -8.44 -13.53
CA GLY A 304 -2.02 -7.98 -13.60
C GLY A 304 -2.59 -7.46 -12.31
N ALA A 305 -1.77 -6.93 -11.40
CA ALA A 305 -2.25 -6.15 -10.27
C ALA A 305 -2.94 -4.86 -10.74
N ASP A 306 -4.05 -4.49 -10.11
CA ASP A 306 -4.78 -3.24 -10.35
C ASP A 306 -4.36 -2.14 -9.36
N ILE A 307 -3.87 -2.52 -8.18
CA ILE A 307 -3.47 -1.63 -7.09
C ILE A 307 -2.21 -2.20 -6.44
N LEU A 308 -1.22 -1.34 -6.16
CA LEU A 308 0.03 -1.73 -5.48
C LEU A 308 0.05 -1.20 -4.04
N MET A 309 0.28 -2.06 -3.04
CA MET A 309 0.27 -1.67 -1.64
C MET A 309 1.66 -1.73 -1.00
N VAL A 310 1.95 -0.72 -0.15
CA VAL A 310 3.11 -0.67 0.75
C VAL A 310 2.67 -0.98 2.18
N LYS A 311 3.34 -1.93 2.84
CA LYS A 311 3.08 -2.34 4.23
C LYS A 311 4.38 -2.63 4.98
N PRO A 312 4.65 -1.99 6.12
CA PRO A 312 3.92 -0.87 6.76
C PRO A 312 3.93 0.43 5.94
N GLY A 313 3.15 1.42 6.35
CA GLY A 313 3.02 2.68 5.64
C GLY A 313 3.98 3.78 6.13
N MET A 314 3.85 4.27 7.37
CA MET A 314 4.61 5.44 7.88
C MET A 314 6.14 5.27 7.82
N PRO A 315 6.73 4.13 8.20
CA PRO A 315 8.18 3.93 8.10
C PRO A 315 8.69 3.87 6.66
N TYR A 316 7.78 3.73 5.67
CA TYR A 316 8.08 3.51 4.24
C TYR A 316 7.44 4.55 3.32
N LEU A 317 7.28 5.80 3.79
CA LEU A 317 6.79 6.92 2.96
C LEU A 317 7.68 7.16 1.73
N ASP A 318 8.97 6.88 1.82
CA ASP A 318 9.93 6.93 0.73
C ASP A 318 9.60 5.87 -0.36
N ILE A 319 9.19 4.68 0.03
CA ILE A 319 8.77 3.61 -0.89
C ILE A 319 7.45 3.99 -1.56
N ILE A 320 6.46 4.48 -0.81
CA ILE A 320 5.20 4.99 -1.35
C ILE A 320 5.47 6.07 -2.39
N HIS A 321 6.36 7.02 -2.07
CA HIS A 321 6.72 8.10 -2.98
C HIS A 321 7.40 7.58 -4.25
N ARG A 322 8.33 6.65 -4.12
CA ARG A 322 9.02 6.04 -5.27
C ARG A 322 8.06 5.27 -6.17
N LEU A 323 7.16 4.45 -5.60
CA LEU A 323 6.13 3.75 -6.37
C LEU A 323 5.28 4.72 -7.16
N LYS A 324 4.78 5.79 -6.50
CA LYS A 324 3.95 6.81 -7.18
C LYS A 324 4.66 7.53 -8.33
N GLN A 325 5.99 7.54 -8.36
CA GLN A 325 6.78 8.11 -9.44
C GLN A 325 7.03 7.11 -10.58
N THR A 326 6.86 5.81 -10.36
CA THR A 326 7.25 4.75 -11.30
C THR A 326 6.08 3.99 -11.92
N THR A 327 4.90 3.99 -11.28
CA THR A 327 3.69 3.33 -11.79
C THR A 327 2.57 4.31 -12.08
N ASN A 328 1.67 3.95 -13.01
CA ASN A 328 0.41 4.64 -13.25
C ASN A 328 -0.76 4.02 -12.45
N LEU A 329 -0.54 2.90 -11.76
CA LEU A 329 -1.55 2.28 -10.92
C LEU A 329 -1.79 3.09 -9.64
N PRO A 330 -2.98 2.98 -9.03
CA PRO A 330 -3.22 3.48 -7.69
C PRO A 330 -2.27 2.83 -6.69
N VAL A 331 -1.75 3.64 -5.76
CA VAL A 331 -0.89 3.18 -4.67
C VAL A 331 -1.67 3.15 -3.37
N ALA A 332 -1.69 2.01 -2.70
CA ALA A 332 -2.25 1.84 -1.37
C ALA A 332 -1.14 1.82 -0.30
N ALA A 333 -1.48 2.27 0.90
CA ALA A 333 -0.59 2.20 2.06
C ALA A 333 -1.34 1.61 3.25
N TYR A 334 -0.71 0.69 4.00
CA TYR A 334 -1.29 0.14 5.20
C TYR A 334 -0.71 0.83 6.45
N HIS A 335 -1.55 1.61 7.12
CA HIS A 335 -1.29 2.14 8.46
C HIS A 335 -1.49 0.99 9.46
N VAL A 336 -0.40 0.23 9.73
CA VAL A 336 -0.47 -1.05 10.42
C VAL A 336 -0.72 -0.94 11.91
N SER A 337 -1.01 -2.07 12.54
CA SER A 337 -1.39 -2.18 13.94
C SER A 337 -0.40 -1.56 14.92
N GLY A 338 0.91 -1.75 14.71
CA GLY A 338 1.95 -1.15 15.56
C GLY A 338 2.00 0.37 15.44
N GLU A 339 1.80 0.91 14.25
CA GLU A 339 1.73 2.36 14.02
C GLU A 339 0.50 2.96 14.73
N TYR A 340 -0.65 2.31 14.60
CA TYR A 340 -1.88 2.66 15.31
C TYR A 340 -1.68 2.64 16.83
N SER A 341 -1.15 1.53 17.35
CA SER A 341 -0.93 1.34 18.80
C SER A 341 0.07 2.33 19.38
N MET A 342 1.12 2.70 18.64
CA MET A 342 2.07 3.74 19.05
C MET A 342 1.38 5.10 19.24
N LEU A 343 0.49 5.50 18.32
CA LEU A 343 -0.28 6.73 18.45
C LEU A 343 -1.21 6.65 19.65
N LYS A 344 -1.97 5.55 19.81
CA LYS A 344 -2.85 5.34 20.97
C LYS A 344 -2.10 5.45 22.29
N ALA A 345 -0.94 4.79 22.41
CA ALA A 345 -0.12 4.82 23.63
C ALA A 345 0.38 6.23 23.98
N ALA A 346 0.78 7.03 22.98
CA ALA A 346 1.22 8.40 23.20
C ALA A 346 0.05 9.34 23.55
N VAL A 347 -1.12 9.11 22.96
CA VAL A 347 -2.38 9.84 23.25
C VAL A 347 -2.84 9.54 24.66
N GLU A 348 -2.88 8.28 25.08
CA GLU A 348 -3.29 7.85 26.43
C GLU A 348 -2.43 8.52 27.52
N ARG A 349 -1.16 8.75 27.22
CA ARG A 349 -0.24 9.47 28.12
C ARG A 349 -0.38 11.00 28.05
N GLY A 350 -1.26 11.53 27.22
CA GLY A 350 -1.46 12.97 27.02
C GLY A 350 -0.30 13.68 26.32
N TRP A 351 0.58 12.93 25.66
CA TRP A 351 1.73 13.53 24.94
C TRP A 351 1.36 14.05 23.56
N LEU A 352 0.33 13.47 22.93
CA LEU A 352 -0.17 13.85 21.61
C LEU A 352 -1.69 14.06 21.65
N ASP A 353 -2.18 15.00 20.85
CA ASP A 353 -3.59 15.16 20.55
C ASP A 353 -3.99 14.15 19.46
N GLU A 354 -4.92 13.27 19.77
CA GLU A 354 -5.27 12.14 18.90
C GLU A 354 -5.76 12.59 17.52
N LYS A 355 -6.70 13.54 17.48
CA LYS A 355 -7.28 14.04 16.24
C LYS A 355 -6.19 14.65 15.35
N LYS A 356 -5.34 15.50 15.93
CA LYS A 356 -4.30 16.20 15.18
C LYS A 356 -3.26 15.26 14.62
N VAL A 357 -2.71 14.36 15.46
CA VAL A 357 -1.66 13.44 15.00
C VAL A 357 -2.19 12.41 14.01
N CYS A 358 -3.41 11.94 14.17
CA CYS A 358 -4.03 11.02 13.23
C CYS A 358 -4.23 11.67 11.85
N LEU A 359 -4.88 12.85 11.79
CA LEU A 359 -5.11 13.56 10.52
C LEU A 359 -3.81 13.99 9.86
N GLU A 360 -2.77 14.34 10.63
CA GLU A 360 -1.44 14.64 10.09
C GLU A 360 -0.81 13.37 9.49
N THR A 361 -0.88 12.23 10.19
CA THR A 361 -0.39 10.94 9.70
C THR A 361 -1.06 10.53 8.39
N LEU A 362 -2.39 10.62 8.31
CA LEU A 362 -3.14 10.32 7.08
C LEU A 362 -2.78 11.28 5.94
N THR A 363 -2.53 12.55 6.26
CA THR A 363 -2.03 13.54 5.29
C THR A 363 -0.62 13.18 4.81
N CYS A 364 0.26 12.64 5.68
CA CYS A 364 1.60 12.20 5.28
C CYS A 364 1.54 11.07 4.24
N PHE A 365 0.66 10.08 4.40
CA PHE A 365 0.43 9.05 3.41
C PHE A 365 -0.01 9.62 2.06
N ARG A 366 -1.03 10.48 2.07
CA ARG A 366 -1.54 11.12 0.85
C ARG A 366 -0.47 11.97 0.17
N ARG A 367 0.29 12.76 0.93
CA ARG A 367 1.37 13.59 0.41
C ARG A 367 2.52 12.76 -0.16
N ALA A 368 2.81 11.59 0.40
CA ALA A 368 3.79 10.66 -0.17
C ALA A 368 3.33 10.06 -1.50
N GLY A 369 2.02 10.03 -1.77
CA GLY A 369 1.45 9.54 -3.03
C GLY A 369 0.45 8.39 -2.88
N ALA A 370 0.11 7.96 -1.65
CA ALA A 370 -0.90 6.94 -1.45
C ALA A 370 -2.28 7.46 -1.89
N ASP A 371 -2.95 6.76 -2.79
CA ASP A 371 -4.32 7.03 -3.22
C ASP A 371 -5.32 6.43 -2.23
N ILE A 372 -4.96 5.30 -1.64
CA ILE A 372 -5.77 4.49 -0.74
C ILE A 372 -5.00 4.29 0.56
N ILE A 373 -5.69 4.35 1.70
CA ILE A 373 -5.09 4.13 3.02
C ILE A 373 -5.94 3.11 3.79
N LEU A 374 -5.36 1.94 4.04
CA LEU A 374 -5.94 0.96 4.94
C LEU A 374 -5.56 1.35 6.37
N THR A 375 -6.55 1.69 7.20
CA THR A 375 -6.30 2.24 8.55
C THR A 375 -7.40 1.91 9.54
N TYR A 376 -7.03 1.58 10.76
CA TYR A 376 -7.94 1.37 11.89
C TYR A 376 -8.62 2.67 12.34
N TYR A 377 -8.10 3.82 11.94
CA TYR A 377 -8.72 5.12 12.18
C TYR A 377 -9.80 5.50 11.15
N ALA A 378 -10.10 4.66 10.15
CA ALA A 378 -10.99 5.04 9.04
C ALA A 378 -12.31 5.66 9.50
N LYS A 379 -13.05 5.02 10.40
CA LYS A 379 -14.30 5.53 10.96
C LYS A 379 -14.09 6.82 11.75
N GLN A 380 -13.13 6.82 12.66
CA GLN A 380 -12.90 7.97 13.55
C GLN A 380 -12.36 9.19 12.80
N ALA A 381 -11.44 8.98 11.85
CA ALA A 381 -10.93 10.05 11.00
C ALA A 381 -12.03 10.66 10.13
N SER A 382 -12.92 9.82 9.59
CA SER A 382 -14.08 10.27 8.81
C SER A 382 -15.04 11.15 9.64
N LYS A 383 -15.32 10.78 10.90
CA LYS A 383 -16.08 11.63 11.84
C LYS A 383 -15.41 12.99 12.01
N TRP A 384 -14.12 13.04 12.25
CA TRP A 384 -13.39 14.30 12.44
C TRP A 384 -13.35 15.16 11.19
N LEU A 385 -13.25 14.57 9.99
CA LEU A 385 -13.29 15.31 8.73
C LEU A 385 -14.64 15.99 8.50
N ILE A 386 -15.76 15.33 8.88
CA ILE A 386 -17.10 15.90 8.82
C ILE A 386 -17.26 17.04 9.85
N GLU A 387 -16.85 16.81 11.09
CA GLU A 387 -16.89 17.83 12.17
C GLU A 387 -16.13 19.11 11.80
N ASP A 388 -15.01 18.97 11.10
CA ASP A 388 -14.19 20.10 10.66
C ASP A 388 -14.70 20.78 9.37
N GLY A 389 -15.83 20.33 8.81
CA GLY A 389 -16.40 20.86 7.57
C GLY A 389 -15.47 20.73 6.38
N LEU A 390 -14.71 19.64 6.32
CA LEU A 390 -13.78 19.34 5.23
C LEU A 390 -14.41 18.44 4.15
N LEU A 391 -15.69 18.10 4.35
CA LEU A 391 -16.53 17.29 3.46
C LEU A 391 -17.86 17.97 3.23
#